data_ab79ec9917585398d6a0e0b1dd6e798f
#
_entry.id   ab79ec9917585398d6a0e0b1dd6e798f
#
_cell.length_a   1.000
_cell.length_b   1.000
_cell.length_c   1.000
_cell.angle_alpha   90.00
_cell.angle_beta   90.00
_cell.angle_gamma   90.00
#
_symmetry.space_group_name_H-M   'P 1'
#
loop_
_entity.id
_entity.type
_entity.pdbx_description
1 polymer ?
#
loop_
_entity_poly.entity_id
_entity_poly.type
_entity_poly.pdbx_seq_one_letter_code
_entity_poly.pdbx_strand_id
1 'polypeptide(L)'
;MNTIITIGGLQLSFAPLKYSFPTAPKLRDPIAITAKVRTPFSETTAERLCIPFADLVIFRNKLKRFLRREDDGVVSLSVLMPSLDITFISRTGDRVMADIRLSPDLRLERHMYDFELTWNEVSRIGSDFDLLLVSLPLNEKP
;
A
#
# COMPACT_ATOMS: atom_id res chain seq x y z
N MET A 1 1.40 17.57 -0.51
CA MET A 1 1.49 16.84 -1.78
C MET A 1 1.19 15.37 -1.55
N ASN A 2 0.34 14.77 -2.37
CA ASN A 2 -0.01 13.37 -2.24
C ASN A 2 0.96 12.51 -3.06
N THR A 3 1.37 11.40 -2.51
CA THR A 3 2.17 10.41 -3.22
C THR A 3 1.24 9.29 -3.69
N ILE A 4 1.42 8.85 -4.91
CA ILE A 4 0.60 7.81 -5.52
C ILE A 4 1.46 6.59 -5.84
N ILE A 5 0.98 5.41 -5.42
CA ILE A 5 1.62 4.14 -5.73
C ILE A 5 0.62 3.28 -6.49
N THR A 6 1.05 2.72 -7.61
CA THR A 6 0.21 1.89 -8.46
C THR A 6 0.66 0.43 -8.38
N ILE A 7 -0.30 -0.46 -8.13
CA ILE A 7 -0.08 -1.90 -8.05
C ILE A 7 -1.14 -2.58 -8.94
N GLY A 8 -0.76 -2.93 -10.18
CA GLY A 8 -1.74 -3.43 -11.14
C GLY A 8 -2.84 -2.41 -11.36
N GLY A 9 -4.08 -2.79 -11.12
CA GLY A 9 -5.23 -1.88 -11.22
C GLY A 9 -5.52 -1.10 -9.93
N LEU A 10 -4.74 -1.31 -8.88
CA LEU A 10 -4.89 -0.59 -7.63
C LEU A 10 -4.05 0.68 -7.65
N GLN A 11 -4.65 1.78 -7.25
CA GLN A 11 -3.96 3.05 -7.07
C GLN A 11 -4.14 3.50 -5.62
N LEU A 12 -3.04 3.69 -4.92
CA LEU A 12 -3.03 4.17 -3.54
C LEU A 12 -2.54 5.60 -3.51
N SER A 13 -3.31 6.47 -2.88
CA SER A 13 -2.90 7.85 -2.62
C SER A 13 -2.68 8.02 -1.13
N PHE A 14 -1.53 8.58 -0.76
CA PHE A 14 -1.13 8.75 0.62
C PHE A 14 -1.02 10.23 0.96
N ALA A 15 -1.50 10.58 2.14
CA ALA A 15 -1.38 11.96 2.63
C ALA A 15 -1.29 11.93 4.15
N PRO A 16 -0.44 12.79 4.76
CA PRO A 16 -0.48 12.96 6.21
C PRO A 16 -1.81 13.61 6.61
N LEU A 17 -2.32 13.24 7.77
CA LEU A 17 -3.50 13.90 8.33
C LEU A 17 -3.09 15.27 8.84
N LYS A 18 -3.79 16.30 8.38
CA LYS A 18 -3.41 17.71 8.64
C LYS A 18 -3.27 18.06 10.12
N TYR A 19 -3.98 17.37 10.97
CA TYR A 19 -4.03 17.70 12.40
C TYR A 19 -3.08 16.87 13.25
N SER A 20 -2.41 15.91 12.66
CA SER A 20 -1.67 14.91 13.41
C SER A 20 -0.19 15.25 13.57
N PHE A 21 0.34 16.14 12.72
CA PHE A 21 1.77 16.32 12.64
C PHE A 21 2.19 17.78 12.71
N PRO A 22 2.39 18.34 13.89
CA PRO A 22 3.09 19.64 13.97
C PRO A 22 4.57 19.51 13.59
N THR A 23 5.11 18.28 13.65
CA THR A 23 6.48 17.97 13.28
C THR A 23 6.48 16.76 12.35
N ALA A 24 7.66 16.24 12.00
CA ALA A 24 7.76 15.02 11.19
C ALA A 24 6.96 13.88 11.81
N PRO A 25 6.35 12.97 11.04
CA PRO A 25 5.54 11.89 11.58
C PRO A 25 6.33 10.99 12.51
N LYS A 26 5.72 10.65 13.62
CA LYS A 26 6.24 9.63 14.51
C LYS A 26 5.73 8.28 14.06
N LEU A 27 6.35 7.20 14.56
CA LEU A 27 6.02 5.84 14.09
C LEU A 27 4.55 5.48 14.26
N ARG A 28 3.88 5.98 15.28
CA ARG A 28 2.47 5.66 15.53
C ARG A 28 1.48 6.63 14.89
N ASP A 29 1.97 7.69 14.24
CA ASP A 29 1.08 8.68 13.65
C ASP A 29 0.36 8.10 12.44
N PRO A 30 -0.94 8.38 12.28
CA PRO A 30 -1.71 7.82 11.17
C PRO A 30 -1.42 8.55 9.87
N ILE A 31 -1.39 7.77 8.80
CA ILE A 31 -1.30 8.26 7.43
C ILE A 31 -2.61 7.92 6.74
N ALA A 32 -3.21 8.91 6.09
CA ALA A 32 -4.45 8.70 5.36
C ALA A 32 -4.17 8.05 4.00
N ILE A 33 -5.02 7.10 3.63
CA ILE A 33 -4.91 6.39 2.37
C ILE A 33 -6.25 6.45 1.65
N THR A 34 -6.21 6.71 0.34
CA THR A 34 -7.34 6.48 -0.55
C THR A 34 -6.94 5.37 -1.51
N ALA A 35 -7.76 4.34 -1.61
CA ALA A 35 -7.51 3.21 -2.48
C ALA A 35 -8.56 3.18 -3.59
N LYS A 36 -8.10 3.10 -4.84
CA LYS A 36 -8.97 2.97 -6.00
C LYS A 36 -8.53 1.77 -6.81
N VAL A 37 -9.45 0.84 -7.06
CA VAL A 37 -9.19 -0.31 -7.93
C VAL A 37 -10.00 -0.15 -9.20
N ARG A 38 -9.31 -0.22 -10.33
CA ARG A 38 -9.93 -0.15 -11.65
C ARG A 38 -9.64 -1.43 -12.42
N THR A 39 -10.69 -2.02 -12.95
CA THR A 39 -10.62 -3.15 -13.87
C THR A 39 -11.34 -2.76 -15.17
N PRO A 40 -11.26 -3.57 -16.26
CA PRO A 40 -12.02 -3.26 -17.46
C PRO A 40 -13.53 -3.16 -17.25
N PHE A 41 -14.04 -3.73 -16.17
CA PHE A 41 -15.48 -3.83 -15.94
C PHE A 41 -15.98 -3.02 -14.74
N SER A 42 -15.08 -2.47 -13.92
CA SER A 42 -15.51 -1.83 -12.68
C SER A 42 -14.48 -0.86 -12.14
N GLU A 43 -14.94 0.00 -11.25
CA GLU A 43 -14.09 0.86 -10.45
C GLU A 43 -14.64 0.91 -9.04
N THR A 44 -13.77 0.68 -8.06
CA THR A 44 -14.13 0.69 -6.64
C THR A 44 -13.17 1.61 -5.90
N THR A 45 -13.72 2.50 -5.06
CA THR A 45 -12.92 3.44 -4.28
C THR A 45 -13.24 3.28 -2.81
N ALA A 46 -12.20 3.24 -1.99
CA ALA A 46 -12.33 3.30 -0.53
C ALA A 46 -11.53 4.50 -0.04
N GLU A 47 -12.20 5.37 0.68
CA GLU A 47 -11.60 6.57 1.25
C GLU A 47 -11.47 6.43 2.75
N ARG A 48 -10.66 7.31 3.35
CA ARG A 48 -10.50 7.39 4.81
C ARG A 48 -9.89 6.15 5.44
N LEU A 49 -9.10 5.42 4.67
CA LEU A 49 -8.27 4.39 5.23
C LEU A 49 -7.15 5.06 6.02
N CYS A 50 -6.76 4.47 7.14
CA CYS A 50 -5.67 5.00 7.95
C CYS A 50 -4.73 3.88 8.34
N ILE A 51 -3.44 4.16 8.28
CA ILE A 51 -2.42 3.19 8.69
C ILE A 51 -1.36 3.92 9.51
N PRO A 52 -0.87 3.32 10.60
CA PRO A 52 0.24 3.92 11.34
C PRO A 52 1.49 4.00 10.44
N PHE A 53 2.24 5.09 10.57
CA PHE A 53 3.46 5.26 9.80
C PHE A 53 4.42 4.08 10.00
N ALA A 54 4.49 3.55 11.21
CA ALA A 54 5.32 2.37 11.52
C ALA A 54 4.98 1.18 10.62
N ASP A 55 3.70 0.95 10.33
CA ASP A 55 3.28 -0.18 9.51
C ASP A 55 3.76 -0.04 8.07
N LEU A 56 3.82 1.18 7.56
CA LEU A 56 4.40 1.43 6.23
C LEU A 56 5.90 1.14 6.23
N VAL A 57 6.60 1.53 7.28
CA VAL A 57 8.04 1.25 7.41
C VAL A 57 8.27 -0.26 7.48
N ILE A 58 7.48 -0.97 8.26
CA ILE A 58 7.59 -2.42 8.40
C ILE A 58 7.32 -3.10 7.06
N PHE A 59 6.27 -2.68 6.36
CA PHE A 59 5.94 -3.24 5.06
C PHE A 59 7.06 -3.00 4.05
N ARG A 60 7.60 -1.77 4.00
CA ARG A 60 8.70 -1.44 3.11
C ARG A 60 9.91 -2.35 3.35
N ASN A 61 10.24 -2.60 4.62
CA ASN A 61 11.36 -3.46 4.97
C ASN A 61 11.11 -4.91 4.56
N LYS A 62 9.88 -5.40 4.78
CA LYS A 62 9.49 -6.75 4.35
C LYS A 62 9.51 -6.87 2.82
N LEU A 63 9.08 -5.84 2.12
CA LEU A 63 9.08 -5.85 0.65
C LEU A 63 10.50 -5.92 0.09
N LYS A 64 11.45 -5.24 0.72
CA LYS A 64 12.86 -5.33 0.32
C LYS A 64 13.39 -6.77 0.47
N ARG A 65 13.03 -7.44 1.55
CA ARG A 65 13.42 -8.84 1.76
C ARG A 65 12.75 -9.76 0.75
N PHE A 66 11.49 -9.51 0.43
CA PHE A 66 10.77 -10.23 -0.59
C PHE A 66 11.46 -10.10 -1.96
N LEU A 67 11.90 -8.88 -2.29
CA LEU A 67 12.60 -8.62 -3.55
C LEU A 67 13.95 -9.34 -3.63
N ARG A 68 14.62 -9.53 -2.50
CA ARG A 68 15.87 -10.30 -2.44
C ARG A 68 15.64 -11.79 -2.32
N ARG A 69 14.39 -12.21 -2.29
CA ARG A 69 13.98 -13.62 -2.14
C ARG A 69 14.56 -14.27 -0.89
N GLU A 70 14.59 -13.49 0.20
CA GLU A 70 15.13 -13.93 1.49
C GLU A 70 14.10 -14.57 2.40
N ASP A 71 12.83 -14.46 2.04
CA ASP A 71 11.73 -14.99 2.85
C ASP A 71 11.00 -16.10 2.12
N ASP A 72 9.84 -16.51 2.63
CA ASP A 72 9.04 -17.61 2.10
C ASP A 72 8.18 -17.24 0.88
N GLY A 73 8.42 -16.08 0.28
CA GLY A 73 7.75 -15.69 -0.96
C GLY A 73 6.37 -15.07 -0.78
N VAL A 74 6.08 -14.55 0.40
CA VAL A 74 4.81 -13.86 0.69
C VAL A 74 5.10 -12.62 1.53
N VAL A 75 4.50 -11.49 1.14
CA VAL A 75 4.56 -10.27 1.93
C VAL A 75 3.20 -9.58 1.88
N SER A 76 2.73 -9.05 3.01
CA SER A 76 1.41 -8.46 3.13
C SER A 76 1.43 -7.11 3.81
N LEU A 77 0.52 -6.24 3.37
CA LEU A 77 0.17 -5.00 4.04
C LEU A 77 -1.32 -5.05 4.35
N SER A 78 -1.68 -4.83 5.61
CA SER A 78 -3.08 -4.83 6.03
C SER A 78 -3.44 -3.51 6.68
N VAL A 79 -4.54 -2.92 6.23
CA VAL A 79 -5.12 -1.71 6.78
C VAL A 79 -6.51 -2.07 7.31
N LEU A 80 -6.76 -1.72 8.55
CA LEU A 80 -8.04 -2.03 9.18
C LEU A 80 -9.00 -0.85 9.12
N MET A 81 -10.27 -1.14 8.99
CA MET A 81 -11.42 -0.24 9.23
C MET A 81 -11.44 1.06 8.42
N PRO A 82 -11.99 1.12 7.23
CA PRO A 82 -12.39 -0.01 6.42
C PRO A 82 -11.17 -0.84 6.02
N SER A 83 -11.33 -2.00 5.45
CA SER A 83 -10.18 -2.88 5.27
C SER A 83 -9.62 -2.86 3.87
N LEU A 84 -8.31 -2.93 3.81
CA LEU A 84 -7.54 -3.12 2.60
C LEU A 84 -6.42 -4.09 2.93
N ASP A 85 -6.34 -5.19 2.19
CA ASP A 85 -5.24 -6.15 2.31
C ASP A 85 -4.56 -6.27 0.96
N ILE A 86 -3.25 -6.13 0.97
CA ILE A 86 -2.42 -6.30 -0.23
C ILE A 86 -1.40 -7.38 0.09
N THR A 87 -1.41 -8.45 -0.70
CA THR A 87 -0.47 -9.56 -0.51
C THR A 87 0.25 -9.82 -1.82
N PHE A 88 1.58 -9.79 -1.78
CA PHE A 88 2.39 -10.22 -2.90
C PHE A 88 2.82 -11.66 -2.66
N ILE A 89 2.62 -12.50 -3.67
CA ILE A 89 2.94 -13.92 -3.61
C ILE A 89 3.85 -14.25 -4.79
N SER A 90 5.02 -14.79 -4.49
CA SER A 90 5.95 -15.25 -5.51
C SER A 90 5.37 -16.48 -6.20
N ARG A 91 5.37 -16.46 -7.53
CA ARG A 91 4.90 -17.58 -8.35
C ARG A 91 6.06 -18.19 -9.12
N THR A 92 5.83 -19.36 -9.70
CA THR A 92 6.82 -20.00 -10.56
C THR A 92 7.07 -19.13 -11.81
N GLY A 93 8.31 -19.15 -12.30
CA GLY A 93 8.74 -18.25 -13.35
C GLY A 93 9.01 -16.86 -12.76
N ASP A 94 8.97 -15.84 -13.60
CA ASP A 94 9.28 -14.46 -13.20
C ASP A 94 8.05 -13.68 -12.86
N ARG A 95 7.09 -14.28 -12.16
CA ARG A 95 5.80 -13.67 -11.89
C ARG A 95 5.53 -13.53 -10.40
N VAL A 96 4.83 -12.45 -10.08
CA VAL A 96 4.34 -12.19 -8.72
C VAL A 96 2.84 -11.94 -8.82
N MET A 97 2.07 -12.57 -7.94
CA MET A 97 0.65 -12.31 -7.84
C MET A 97 0.40 -11.27 -6.76
N ALA A 98 -0.31 -10.20 -7.11
CA ALA A 98 -0.79 -9.23 -6.12
C ALA A 98 -2.26 -9.54 -5.85
N ASP A 99 -2.53 -10.06 -4.67
CA ASP A 99 -3.89 -10.33 -4.19
C ASP A 99 -4.34 -9.12 -3.38
N ILE A 100 -5.42 -8.48 -3.83
CA ILE A 100 -5.92 -7.27 -3.20
C ILE A 100 -7.34 -7.52 -2.74
N ARG A 101 -7.58 -7.25 -1.46
CA ARG A 101 -8.91 -7.35 -0.87
C ARG A 101 -9.30 -6.00 -0.34
N LEU A 102 -10.41 -5.47 -0.82
CA LEU A 102 -10.88 -4.14 -0.48
C LEU A 102 -12.31 -4.20 0.00
N SER A 103 -12.56 -3.69 1.20
CA SER A 103 -13.90 -3.61 1.77
C SER A 103 -14.17 -2.17 2.14
N PRO A 104 -14.73 -1.36 1.22
CA PRO A 104 -15.10 0.02 1.53
C PRO A 104 -16.13 0.09 2.65
N ASP A 105 -17.00 -0.90 2.71
CA ASP A 105 -17.97 -1.09 3.79
C ASP A 105 -17.89 -2.55 4.23
N LEU A 106 -17.40 -2.77 5.45
CA LEU A 106 -17.18 -4.13 5.98
C LEU A 106 -18.45 -4.98 6.06
N ARG A 107 -19.61 -4.35 6.10
CA ARG A 107 -20.89 -5.07 6.19
C ARG A 107 -21.47 -5.41 4.83
N LEU A 108 -21.29 -4.54 3.85
CA LEU A 108 -22.02 -4.59 2.59
C LEU A 108 -21.19 -4.98 1.39
N GLU A 109 -19.91 -4.69 1.41
CA GLU A 109 -19.08 -4.86 0.22
C GLU A 109 -17.76 -5.54 0.54
N ARG A 110 -17.43 -6.54 -0.28
CA ARG A 110 -16.13 -7.19 -0.27
C ARG A 110 -15.70 -7.38 -1.71
N HIS A 111 -14.55 -6.82 -2.05
CA HIS A 111 -14.00 -6.91 -3.39
C HIS A 111 -12.66 -7.62 -3.34
N MET A 112 -12.45 -8.54 -4.26
CA MET A 112 -11.20 -9.30 -4.36
C MET A 112 -10.67 -9.16 -5.77
N TYR A 113 -9.37 -8.87 -5.88
CA TYR A 113 -8.71 -8.66 -7.16
C TYR A 113 -7.36 -9.38 -7.14
N ASP A 114 -7.00 -9.98 -8.26
CA ASP A 114 -5.67 -10.54 -8.46
C ASP A 114 -5.05 -9.89 -9.68
N PHE A 115 -3.84 -9.36 -9.49
CA PHE A 115 -3.08 -8.77 -10.58
C PHE A 115 -1.75 -9.52 -10.72
N GLU A 116 -1.42 -9.90 -11.95
CA GLU A 116 -0.14 -10.53 -12.22
C GLU A 116 0.89 -9.44 -12.50
N LEU A 117 2.02 -9.49 -11.81
CA LEU A 117 3.09 -8.51 -11.92
C LEU A 117 4.39 -9.19 -12.26
N THR A 118 5.28 -8.44 -12.89
CA THR A 118 6.68 -8.86 -13.07
C THR A 118 7.49 -8.44 -11.85
N TRP A 119 8.65 -9.06 -11.65
CA TRP A 119 9.57 -8.63 -10.59
C TRP A 119 10.03 -7.19 -10.77
N ASN A 120 10.16 -6.73 -12.01
CA ASN A 120 10.51 -5.33 -12.27
C ASN A 120 9.44 -4.37 -11.77
N GLU A 121 8.17 -4.74 -11.96
CA GLU A 121 7.07 -3.93 -11.46
C GLU A 121 7.07 -3.88 -9.93
N VAL A 122 7.32 -5.02 -9.28
CA VAL A 122 7.40 -5.08 -7.81
C VAL A 122 8.58 -4.27 -7.30
N SER A 123 9.72 -4.31 -8.01
CA SER A 123 10.90 -3.51 -7.67
C SER A 123 10.58 -2.01 -7.73
N ARG A 124 9.84 -1.58 -8.75
CA ARG A 124 9.40 -0.19 -8.86
C ARG A 124 8.46 0.20 -7.72
N ILE A 125 7.56 -0.70 -7.35
CA ILE A 125 6.67 -0.46 -6.21
C ILE A 125 7.49 -0.27 -4.93
N GLY A 126 8.52 -1.08 -4.72
CA GLY A 126 9.42 -0.92 -3.59
C GLY A 126 10.12 0.43 -3.56
N SER A 127 10.58 0.89 -4.73
CA SER A 127 11.19 2.22 -4.85
C SER A 127 10.19 3.32 -4.56
N ASP A 128 8.94 3.15 -4.99
CA ASP A 128 7.89 4.13 -4.73
C ASP A 128 7.60 4.23 -3.23
N PHE A 129 7.62 3.11 -2.50
CA PHE A 129 7.48 3.14 -1.05
C PHE A 129 8.68 3.82 -0.37
N ASP A 130 9.89 3.63 -0.89
CA ASP A 130 11.07 4.35 -0.37
C ASP A 130 10.88 5.87 -0.51
N LEU A 131 10.42 6.31 -1.68
CA LEU A 131 10.16 7.73 -1.92
C LEU A 131 9.03 8.25 -1.04
N LEU A 132 7.98 7.46 -0.86
CA LEU A 132 6.87 7.83 0.01
C LEU A 132 7.36 8.10 1.44
N LEU A 133 8.16 7.20 1.99
CA LEU A 133 8.61 7.32 3.37
C LEU A 133 9.55 8.50 3.57
N VAL A 134 10.31 8.88 2.54
CA VAL A 134 11.15 10.08 2.60
C VAL A 134 10.31 11.34 2.46
N SER A 135 9.27 11.33 1.62
CA SER A 135 8.48 12.53 1.35
C SER A 135 7.52 12.91 2.47
N LEU A 136 6.96 11.93 3.18
CA LEU A 136 5.98 12.19 4.24
C LEU A 136 6.51 13.11 5.34
N PRO A 137 7.71 12.90 5.91
CA PRO A 137 8.23 13.81 6.93
C PRO A 137 8.44 15.23 6.42
N LEU A 138 8.74 15.41 5.13
CA LEU A 138 8.97 16.73 4.56
C LEU A 138 7.71 17.58 4.51
N ASN A 139 6.55 16.95 4.54
CA ASN A 139 5.28 17.65 4.48
C ASN A 139 4.85 18.19 5.85
N GLU A 140 5.61 17.90 6.90
CA GLU A 140 5.22 18.16 8.28
C GLU A 140 5.96 19.32 8.91
N LYS A 141 6.64 20.09 8.14
CA LYS A 141 7.37 21.24 8.68
C LYS A 141 6.40 22.34 9.06
N PRO A 142 6.51 22.86 10.27
CA PRO A 142 5.67 23.98 10.70
C PRO A 142 5.91 25.23 9.88
#